data_b90bada0c40bf4dbb2817e0245ce05b8
#
_entry.id   b90bada0c40bf4dbb2817e0245ce05b8
#
_cell.length_a   1.000
_cell.length_b   1.000
_cell.length_c   1.000
_cell.angle_alpha   90.00
_cell.angle_beta   90.00
_cell.angle_gamma   90.00
#
_symmetry.space_group_name_H-M   'P 1'
#
loop_
_entity.id
_entity.type
_entity.pdbx_description
1 polymer ?
#
loop_
_entity_poly.entity_id
_entity_poly.type
_entity_poly.pdbx_seq_one_letter_code
_entity_poly.pdbx_strand_id
1 'polypeptide(L)' 'MADDLHTRYMRATDTWTAHRADCTTCQHGPRCAAGAPLFERFTRLQDAYLNRRHPS' A
#
# COMPACT_ATOMS: atom_id res chain seq x y z
N MET A 1 -1.34 -8.50 -19.07
CA MET A 1 -1.73 -9.46 -18.05
C MET A 1 -2.62 -8.82 -17.04
N ALA A 2 -3.73 -9.44 -16.79
CA ALA A 2 -4.72 -8.87 -15.88
C ALA A 2 -4.23 -8.82 -14.43
N ASP A 3 -3.22 -9.61 -14.13
CA ASP A 3 -2.77 -9.75 -12.74
C ASP A 3 -1.84 -8.67 -12.27
N ASP A 4 -1.37 -7.81 -13.19
CA ASP A 4 -0.34 -6.85 -12.81
C ASP A 4 -0.78 -5.91 -11.69
N LEU A 5 -1.98 -5.38 -11.81
CA LEU A 5 -2.47 -4.45 -10.79
C LEU A 5 -2.68 -5.17 -9.46
N HIS A 6 -3.27 -6.35 -9.50
CA HIS A 6 -3.48 -7.13 -8.29
C HIS A 6 -2.15 -7.49 -7.63
N THR A 7 -1.20 -7.94 -8.44
CA THR A 7 0.11 -8.32 -7.93
C THR A 7 0.82 -7.12 -7.30
N ARG A 8 0.75 -5.96 -7.96
CA ARG A 8 1.36 -4.74 -7.42
C ARG A 8 0.71 -4.34 -6.11
N TYR A 9 -0.59 -4.43 -6.06
CA TYR A 9 -1.34 -4.08 -4.85
C TYR A 9 -0.93 -5.01 -3.71
N MET A 10 -0.86 -6.31 -3.96
CA MET A 10 -0.48 -7.25 -2.92
C MET A 10 0.95 -7.03 -2.44
N ARG A 11 1.87 -6.73 -3.37
CA ARG A 11 3.25 -6.44 -2.99
C ARG A 11 3.35 -5.17 -2.17
N ALA A 12 2.62 -4.15 -2.56
CA ALA A 12 2.63 -2.90 -1.81
C ALA A 12 2.06 -3.11 -0.41
N THR A 13 1.02 -3.93 -0.30
CA THR A 13 0.44 -4.27 0.99
C THR A 13 1.46 -4.98 1.86
N ASP A 14 2.14 -5.97 1.31
CA ASP A 14 3.14 -6.72 2.06
C ASP A 14 4.28 -5.83 2.51
N THR A 15 4.77 -4.99 1.61
CA THR A 15 5.88 -4.10 1.93
C THR A 15 5.49 -3.12 3.03
N TRP A 16 4.33 -2.51 2.90
CA TRP A 16 3.85 -1.56 3.90
C TRP A 16 3.63 -2.25 5.25
N THR A 17 3.00 -3.42 5.22
CA THR A 17 2.70 -4.16 6.44
C THR A 17 3.98 -4.58 7.16
N ALA A 18 4.96 -5.07 6.41
CA ALA A 18 6.23 -5.48 6.99
C ALA A 18 6.96 -4.30 7.62
N HIS A 19 6.99 -3.16 6.91
CA HIS A 19 7.63 -1.98 7.45
C HIS A 19 6.94 -1.51 8.72
N ARG A 20 5.63 -1.45 8.70
CA ARG A 20 4.86 -1.00 9.84
C ARG A 20 5.08 -1.90 11.05
N ALA A 21 5.21 -3.20 10.83
CA ALA A 21 5.43 -4.14 11.92
C ALA A 21 6.75 -3.88 12.64
N ASP A 22 7.76 -3.38 11.90
CA ASP A 22 9.08 -3.13 12.47
C ASP A 22 9.32 -1.69 12.86
N CYS A 23 8.40 -0.79 12.56
CA CYS A 23 8.63 0.64 12.77
C CYS A 23 7.66 1.19 13.79
N THR A 24 8.16 1.47 14.99
CA THR A 24 7.31 2.01 16.06
C THR A 24 6.78 3.39 15.70
N THR A 25 7.54 4.17 14.94
CA THR A 25 7.08 5.48 14.50
C THR A 25 5.79 5.36 13.69
N CYS A 26 5.75 4.42 12.76
CA CYS A 26 4.56 4.20 11.95
C CYS A 26 3.40 3.65 12.76
N GLN A 27 3.70 2.94 13.84
CA GLN A 27 2.65 2.36 14.68
C GLN A 27 2.00 3.39 15.59
N HIS A 28 2.77 4.36 16.05
CA HIS A 28 2.32 5.26 17.11
C HIS A 28 2.06 6.69 16.67
N GLY A 29 2.31 7.00 15.43
CA GLY A 29 2.11 8.37 15.00
C GLY A 29 2.10 8.50 13.50
N PRO A 30 2.47 9.69 13.01
CA PRO A 30 2.56 9.89 11.56
C PRO A 30 3.59 8.94 10.96
N ARG A 31 3.39 8.58 9.73
CA ARG A 31 4.29 7.68 9.04
C ARG A 31 5.69 8.29 8.98
N CYS A 32 6.70 7.44 9.17
CA CYS A 32 8.07 7.89 9.10
C CYS A 32 8.46 8.22 7.66
N ALA A 33 9.65 8.82 7.47
CA ALA A 33 10.08 9.21 6.14
C ALA A 33 10.14 8.04 5.17
N ALA A 34 10.52 6.86 5.66
CA ALA A 34 10.57 5.67 4.81
C ALA A 34 9.19 5.06 4.59
N GLY A 35 8.31 5.16 5.57
CA GLY A 35 6.98 4.58 5.48
C GLY A 35 6.00 5.40 4.67
N ALA A 36 6.18 6.72 4.65
CA ALA A 36 5.24 7.59 3.94
C ALA A 36 5.09 7.23 2.46
N PRO A 37 6.18 7.07 1.69
CA PRO A 37 6.04 6.69 0.28
C PRO A 37 5.49 5.27 0.11
N LEU A 38 5.77 4.37 1.04
CA LEU A 38 5.22 3.02 0.97
C LEU A 38 3.71 3.05 1.14
N PHE A 39 3.24 3.80 2.10
CA PHE A 39 1.81 3.92 2.35
C PHE A 39 1.12 4.62 1.18
N GLU A 40 1.73 5.66 0.65
CA GLU A 40 1.16 6.37 -0.49
C GLU A 40 1.01 5.45 -1.68
N ARG A 41 2.02 4.65 -1.95
CA ARG A 41 1.96 3.69 -3.04
C ARG A 41 0.84 2.67 -2.80
N PHE A 42 0.76 2.18 -1.59
CA PHE A 42 -0.29 1.24 -1.22
C PHE A 42 -1.68 1.82 -1.45
N THR A 43 -1.92 3.04 -1.00
CA THR A 43 -3.23 3.65 -1.14
C THR A 43 -3.58 3.92 -2.59
N ARG A 44 -2.60 4.31 -3.40
CA ARG A 44 -2.83 4.54 -4.83
C ARG A 44 -3.21 3.25 -5.54
N LEU A 45 -2.51 2.18 -5.22
CA LEU A 45 -2.81 0.89 -5.82
C LEU A 45 -4.15 0.36 -5.35
N GLN A 46 -4.45 0.56 -4.08
CA GLN A 46 -5.74 0.17 -3.54
C GLN A 46 -6.87 0.91 -4.25
N ASP A 47 -6.70 2.21 -4.44
CA ASP A 47 -7.69 3.04 -5.10
C ASP A 47 -7.91 2.57 -6.54
N ALA A 48 -6.83 2.33 -7.26
CA ALA A 48 -6.91 1.86 -8.64
C ALA A 48 -7.57 0.49 -8.72
N TYR A 49 -7.24 -0.38 -7.77
CA TYR A 49 -7.79 -1.73 -7.75
C TYR A 49 -9.30 -1.69 -7.48
N LEU A 50 -9.71 -0.88 -6.52
CA LEU A 50 -11.12 -0.76 -6.18
C LEU A 50 -11.91 -0.10 -7.31
N ASN A 51 -11.35 0.92 -7.92
CA ASN A 51 -12.00 1.57 -9.05
C ASN A 51 -12.21 0.62 -10.21
N ARG A 52 -11.27 -0.29 -10.38
CA ARG A 52 -11.37 -1.28 -11.45
C ARG A 52 -12.46 -2.29 -11.17
N ARG A 53 -12.66 -2.61 -9.90
CA ARG A 53 -13.71 -3.55 -9.51
C ARG A 53 -15.08 -2.94 -9.59
N HIS A 54 -15.16 -1.63 -9.51
CA HIS A 54 -16.43 -0.92 -9.53
C HIS A 54 -16.47 0.05 -10.69
N PRO A 55 -16.53 -0.45 -11.91
CA PRO A 55 -16.67 0.43 -13.06
C PRO A 55 -18.02 1.10 -13.00
N SER A 56 -18.03 2.39 -12.98
CA SER A 56 -19.32 3.10 -12.93
C SER A 56 -19.48 4.01 -14.10
#